data_7016db971c735530dd0658bb21dfb0ad
#
_entry.id   7016db971c735530dd0658bb21dfb0ad
#
_cell.length_a   1.000
_cell.length_b   1.000
_cell.length_c   1.000
_cell.angle_alpha   90.00
_cell.angle_beta   90.00
_cell.angle_gamma   90.00
#
_symmetry.space_group_name_H-M   'P 1'
#
loop_
_entity.id
_entity.type
_entity.pdbx_description
1 polymer ?
#
loop_
_entity_poly.entity_id
_entity_poly.type
_entity_poly.pdbx_seq_one_letter_code
_entity_poly.pdbx_strand_id
1 'polypeptide(L)'
;PGDSKMSVCAHHDIVNPNSDNANDNSASVINAIMTHVLNPSITAFIVDGEEFGGIGSQRVSEKINSGEYGEIDFVLNYELTGKGGSNFFIGNYQGKLFERIIDKFDCPVYSTPFNDSVIFRKNNIDSCVINPLPIINKETSIVNKNGQYLDVSMLYNCHSMEDSVETISTIDMKDFVEKIALNILK
;
A
#
# COMPACT_ATOMS: atom_id res chain seq x y z
N PRO A 1 -0.89 2.42 20.01
CA PRO A 1 -0.31 3.26 18.96
C PRO A 1 1.20 3.29 19.13
N GLY A 2 1.93 3.28 18.02
CA GLY A 2 3.38 3.46 18.06
C GLY A 2 3.77 4.91 18.39
N ASP A 3 5.04 5.12 18.71
CA ASP A 3 5.57 6.46 19.00
C ASP A 3 6.05 7.20 17.74
N SER A 4 5.97 6.53 16.56
CA SER A 4 6.35 7.14 15.30
C SER A 4 5.21 7.98 14.73
N LYS A 5 5.57 9.10 14.12
CA LYS A 5 4.64 9.90 13.29
C LYS A 5 4.25 9.22 11.97
N MET A 6 4.84 8.07 11.69
CA MET A 6 4.60 7.25 10.51
C MET A 6 3.63 6.13 10.83
N SER A 7 2.73 5.86 9.90
CA SER A 7 1.80 4.73 9.98
C SER A 7 1.63 4.06 8.63
N VAL A 8 1.06 2.87 8.66
CA VAL A 8 0.66 2.13 7.46
C VAL A 8 -0.84 1.87 7.49
N CYS A 9 -1.45 1.74 6.32
CA CYS A 9 -2.87 1.42 6.17
C CYS A 9 -3.03 0.32 5.14
N ALA A 10 -3.99 -0.57 5.37
CA ALA A 10 -4.49 -1.54 4.38
C ALA A 10 -5.96 -1.84 4.67
N HIS A 11 -6.78 -2.01 3.63
CA HIS A 11 -8.17 -2.42 3.80
C HIS A 11 -8.31 -3.94 3.80
N HIS A 12 -9.39 -4.43 4.40
CA HIS A 12 -9.69 -5.86 4.48
C HIS A 12 -11.05 -6.25 3.89
N ASP A 13 -11.85 -5.27 3.48
CA ASP A 13 -13.12 -5.52 2.79
C ASP A 13 -12.90 -6.03 1.36
N ILE A 14 -13.93 -6.63 0.81
CA ILE A 14 -13.90 -7.34 -0.45
C ILE A 14 -15.12 -7.00 -1.30
N VAL A 15 -14.95 -6.95 -2.62
CA VAL A 15 -16.04 -6.75 -3.59
C VAL A 15 -16.64 -8.08 -4.02
N ASN A 16 -15.80 -9.05 -4.34
CA ASN A 16 -16.25 -10.35 -4.84
C ASN A 16 -16.13 -11.44 -3.77
N PRO A 17 -17.23 -11.87 -3.16
CA PRO A 17 -17.19 -12.90 -2.10
C PRO A 17 -16.83 -14.30 -2.61
N ASN A 18 -16.73 -14.51 -3.91
CA ASN A 18 -16.31 -15.77 -4.52
C ASN A 18 -14.82 -15.82 -4.87
N SER A 19 -14.11 -14.69 -4.75
CA SER A 19 -12.65 -14.59 -4.89
C SER A 19 -11.98 -14.78 -3.53
N ASP A 20 -10.73 -15.23 -3.51
CA ASP A 20 -9.91 -15.26 -2.29
C ASP A 20 -9.54 -13.86 -1.81
N ASN A 21 -9.60 -12.86 -2.69
CA ASN A 21 -9.13 -11.49 -2.43
C ASN A 21 -7.73 -11.47 -1.81
N ALA A 22 -6.87 -12.33 -2.36
CA ALA A 22 -5.57 -12.62 -1.76
C ALA A 22 -4.60 -11.44 -1.90
N ASN A 23 -4.55 -10.84 -3.09
CA ASN A 23 -3.75 -9.66 -3.34
C ASN A 23 -4.51 -8.37 -3.01
N ASP A 24 -5.81 -8.34 -3.27
CA ASP A 24 -6.70 -7.21 -3.02
C ASP A 24 -7.72 -7.52 -1.89
N ASN A 25 -7.36 -7.31 -0.60
CA ASN A 25 -6.11 -6.70 -0.15
C ASN A 25 -5.52 -7.49 1.05
N SER A 26 -5.85 -8.80 1.17
CA SER A 26 -5.44 -9.64 2.30
C SER A 26 -3.92 -9.67 2.51
N ALA A 27 -3.14 -9.72 1.43
CA ALA A 27 -1.67 -9.68 1.49
C ALA A 27 -1.19 -8.35 2.11
N SER A 28 -1.81 -7.23 1.77
CA SER A 28 -1.47 -5.92 2.30
C SER A 28 -1.80 -5.80 3.80
N VAL A 29 -2.90 -6.41 4.24
CA VAL A 29 -3.24 -6.52 5.67
C VAL A 29 -2.13 -7.27 6.41
N ILE A 30 -1.70 -8.43 5.90
CA ILE A 30 -0.62 -9.20 6.49
C ILE A 30 0.68 -8.38 6.55
N ASN A 31 1.03 -7.70 5.46
CA ASN A 31 2.23 -6.88 5.39
C ASN A 31 2.17 -5.66 6.34
N ALA A 32 1.01 -5.05 6.53
CA ALA A 32 0.82 -3.97 7.50
C ALA A 32 1.03 -4.48 8.94
N ILE A 33 0.45 -5.64 9.28
CA ILE A 33 0.66 -6.28 10.58
C ILE A 33 2.14 -6.63 10.78
N MET A 34 2.80 -7.22 9.77
CA MET A 34 4.23 -7.56 9.85
C MET A 34 5.10 -6.32 10.00
N THR A 35 4.77 -5.23 9.34
CA THR A 35 5.48 -3.94 9.50
C THR A 35 5.43 -3.47 10.95
N HIS A 36 4.25 -3.53 11.59
CA HIS A 36 4.10 -3.18 13.00
C HIS A 36 4.84 -4.16 13.93
N VAL A 37 4.76 -5.47 13.67
CA VAL A 37 5.45 -6.49 14.47
C VAL A 37 6.97 -6.30 14.45
N LEU A 38 7.53 -5.98 13.28
CA LEU A 38 8.97 -5.75 13.11
C LEU A 38 9.41 -4.36 13.59
N ASN A 39 8.52 -3.40 13.61
CA ASN A 39 8.76 -2.07 14.17
C ASN A 39 7.51 -1.57 14.92
N PRO A 40 7.36 -1.88 16.22
CA PRO A 40 6.19 -1.51 17.01
C PRO A 40 5.95 0.01 17.16
N SER A 41 6.92 0.85 16.81
CA SER A 41 6.70 2.30 16.78
C SER A 41 5.78 2.74 15.65
N ILE A 42 5.65 1.93 14.58
CA ILE A 42 4.77 2.21 13.45
C ILE A 42 3.36 1.72 13.77
N THR A 43 2.37 2.59 13.67
CA THR A 43 0.96 2.20 13.82
C THR A 43 0.45 1.57 12.52
N ALA A 44 -0.19 0.41 12.61
CA ALA A 44 -0.88 -0.21 11.49
C ALA A 44 -2.40 0.00 11.61
N PHE A 45 -2.99 0.63 10.62
CA PHE A 45 -4.44 0.78 10.48
C PHE A 45 -4.97 -0.27 9.52
N ILE A 46 -5.81 -1.16 10.04
CA ILE A 46 -6.56 -2.11 9.20
C ILE A 46 -7.99 -1.56 9.11
N VAL A 47 -8.38 -1.19 7.92
CA VAL A 47 -9.65 -0.48 7.68
C VAL A 47 -10.64 -1.32 6.91
N ASP A 48 -11.89 -0.90 6.91
CA ASP A 48 -13.02 -1.52 6.25
C ASP A 48 -13.72 -0.49 5.35
N GLY A 49 -14.37 -0.94 4.28
CA GLY A 49 -15.17 -0.08 3.41
C GLY A 49 -14.34 0.80 2.47
N GLU A 50 -13.14 0.39 2.10
CA GLU A 50 -12.37 1.04 1.04
C GLU A 50 -13.13 0.96 -0.27
N GLU A 51 -13.60 -0.24 -0.62
CA GLU A 51 -14.36 -0.58 -1.81
C GLU A 51 -15.73 0.15 -1.91
N PHE A 52 -16.19 0.67 -0.79
CA PHE A 52 -17.42 1.46 -0.67
C PHE A 52 -17.14 2.96 -0.46
N GLY A 53 -15.97 3.43 -0.89
CA GLY A 53 -15.61 4.84 -0.88
C GLY A 53 -14.76 5.29 0.31
N GLY A 54 -14.01 4.38 0.96
CA GLY A 54 -13.02 4.71 1.98
C GLY A 54 -13.65 5.05 3.33
N ILE A 55 -14.68 4.32 3.74
CA ILE A 55 -15.40 4.58 5.00
C ILE A 55 -14.47 4.46 6.21
N GLY A 56 -13.64 3.41 6.24
CA GLY A 56 -12.71 3.16 7.33
C GLY A 56 -11.60 4.20 7.39
N SER A 57 -10.98 4.52 6.28
CA SER A 57 -9.93 5.55 6.20
C SER A 57 -10.45 6.95 6.54
N GLN A 58 -11.71 7.25 6.22
CA GLN A 58 -12.37 8.48 6.68
C GLN A 58 -12.45 8.53 8.22
N ARG A 59 -12.88 7.43 8.86
CA ARG A 59 -12.94 7.33 10.32
C ARG A 59 -11.57 7.44 10.97
N VAL A 60 -10.57 6.78 10.42
CA VAL A 60 -9.18 6.87 10.89
C VAL A 60 -8.67 8.29 10.76
N SER A 61 -8.94 8.97 9.63
CA SER A 61 -8.56 10.38 9.41
C SER A 61 -9.16 11.31 10.46
N GLU A 62 -10.44 11.14 10.79
CA GLU A 62 -11.12 11.91 11.85
C GLU A 62 -10.44 11.74 13.21
N LYS A 63 -10.06 10.50 13.55
CA LYS A 63 -9.39 10.17 14.81
C LYS A 63 -7.95 10.66 14.87
N ILE A 64 -7.21 10.63 13.76
CA ILE A 64 -5.89 11.25 13.66
C ILE A 64 -6.01 12.76 13.91
N ASN A 65 -6.93 13.42 13.22
CA ASN A 65 -7.13 14.87 13.33
C ASN A 65 -7.64 15.31 14.72
N SER A 66 -8.35 14.44 15.44
CA SER A 66 -8.75 14.69 16.84
C SER A 66 -7.64 14.41 17.86
N GLY A 67 -6.51 13.83 17.44
CA GLY A 67 -5.42 13.44 18.32
C GLY A 67 -5.63 12.14 19.09
N GLU A 68 -6.69 11.37 18.80
CA GLU A 68 -6.98 10.11 19.51
C GLU A 68 -5.85 9.07 19.34
N TYR A 69 -5.15 9.10 18.22
CA TYR A 69 -4.02 8.20 17.93
C TYR A 69 -2.64 8.82 18.19
N GLY A 70 -2.61 10.00 18.85
CA GLY A 70 -1.38 10.78 18.97
C GLY A 70 -1.03 11.51 17.68
N GLU A 71 0.24 11.86 17.54
CA GLU A 71 0.72 12.64 16.40
C GLU A 71 1.07 11.70 15.23
N ILE A 72 0.24 11.68 14.19
CA ILE A 72 0.46 10.94 12.95
C ILE A 72 0.61 11.97 11.81
N ASP A 73 1.80 12.03 11.21
CA ASP A 73 2.08 12.95 10.10
C ASP A 73 1.89 12.27 8.73
N PHE A 74 2.11 10.95 8.66
CA PHE A 74 2.17 10.23 7.40
C PHE A 74 1.46 8.89 7.48
N VAL A 75 0.72 8.55 6.42
CA VAL A 75 0.11 7.23 6.24
C VAL A 75 0.57 6.63 4.91
N LEU A 76 1.34 5.56 4.95
CA LEU A 76 1.69 4.79 3.76
C LEU A 76 0.61 3.73 3.51
N ASN A 77 -0.16 3.90 2.43
CA ASN A 77 -1.21 2.97 2.06
C ASN A 77 -0.65 1.80 1.25
N TYR A 78 -0.89 0.58 1.71
CA TYR A 78 -0.48 -0.67 1.06
C TYR A 78 -1.61 -1.18 0.18
N GLU A 79 -1.32 -1.35 -1.10
CA GLU A 79 -2.24 -1.93 -2.07
C GLU A 79 -1.56 -3.02 -2.87
N LEU A 80 -2.23 -4.17 -2.98
CA LEU A 80 -1.81 -5.28 -3.85
C LEU A 80 -0.37 -5.75 -3.55
N THR A 81 -0.01 -5.84 -2.27
CA THR A 81 1.38 -6.10 -1.87
C THR A 81 1.75 -7.58 -1.79
N GLY A 82 0.96 -8.46 -2.41
CA GLY A 82 1.16 -9.90 -2.36
C GLY A 82 2.25 -10.42 -3.30
N LYS A 83 2.74 -9.61 -4.25
CA LYS A 83 3.76 -10.00 -5.22
C LYS A 83 4.58 -8.80 -5.68
N GLY A 84 5.76 -9.05 -6.27
CA GLY A 84 6.64 -7.99 -6.79
C GLY A 84 7.79 -7.62 -5.87
N GLY A 85 7.69 -7.90 -4.60
CA GLY A 85 8.78 -7.70 -3.64
C GLY A 85 9.29 -6.27 -3.59
N SER A 86 10.55 -6.07 -3.97
CA SER A 86 11.18 -4.74 -3.99
C SER A 86 10.97 -3.96 -5.29
N ASN A 87 10.23 -4.50 -6.25
CA ASN A 87 9.85 -3.77 -7.46
C ASN A 87 8.45 -3.19 -7.27
N PHE A 88 8.34 -1.87 -7.23
CA PHE A 88 7.09 -1.21 -6.92
C PHE A 88 6.96 0.11 -7.69
N PHE A 89 5.75 0.61 -7.75
CA PHE A 89 5.45 1.99 -8.10
C PHE A 89 4.71 2.67 -6.96
N ILE A 90 4.66 3.99 -6.98
CA ILE A 90 3.84 4.78 -6.08
C ILE A 90 2.77 5.54 -6.84
N GLY A 91 1.66 5.80 -6.16
CA GLY A 91 0.60 6.64 -6.69
C GLY A 91 1.08 8.04 -7.03
N ASN A 92 0.36 8.71 -7.93
CA ASN A 92 0.72 10.02 -8.45
C ASN A 92 0.38 11.12 -7.44
N TYR A 93 1.34 11.49 -6.59
CA TYR A 93 1.09 12.45 -5.51
C TYR A 93 2.19 13.46 -5.29
N GLN A 94 1.77 14.51 -4.56
CA GLN A 94 2.64 15.54 -3.99
C GLN A 94 2.61 15.39 -2.47
N GLY A 95 3.69 15.74 -1.80
CA GLY A 95 3.79 15.70 -0.33
C GLY A 95 5.15 15.23 0.13
N LYS A 96 5.44 15.41 1.41
CA LYS A 96 6.74 15.07 1.99
C LYS A 96 7.02 13.56 1.96
N LEU A 97 5.97 12.75 2.14
CA LEU A 97 6.10 11.29 2.06
C LEU A 97 6.45 10.86 0.64
N PHE A 98 5.77 11.44 -0.36
CA PHE A 98 6.06 11.21 -1.77
C PHE A 98 7.52 11.55 -2.11
N GLU A 99 7.97 12.77 -1.77
CA GLU A 99 9.34 13.24 -2.00
C GLU A 99 10.35 12.31 -1.34
N ARG A 100 10.13 11.91 -0.09
CA ARG A 100 10.99 10.99 0.64
C ARG A 100 11.12 9.61 -0.04
N ILE A 101 10.03 9.08 -0.60
CA ILE A 101 10.05 7.79 -1.30
C ILE A 101 10.83 7.91 -2.60
N ILE A 102 10.55 8.94 -3.41
CA ILE A 102 11.22 9.18 -4.70
C ILE A 102 12.72 9.38 -4.52
N ASP A 103 13.14 10.20 -3.57
CA ASP A 103 14.54 10.47 -3.30
C ASP A 103 15.30 9.20 -2.88
N LYS A 104 14.62 8.32 -2.15
CA LYS A 104 15.26 7.12 -1.59
C LYS A 104 15.29 5.95 -2.57
N PHE A 105 14.24 5.74 -3.36
CA PHE A 105 14.06 4.52 -4.14
C PHE A 105 14.07 4.77 -5.65
N ASP A 106 13.93 6.02 -6.11
CA ASP A 106 13.85 6.35 -7.53
C ASP A 106 12.87 5.39 -8.26
N CYS A 107 11.67 5.24 -7.69
CA CYS A 107 10.63 4.35 -8.20
C CYS A 107 9.73 5.05 -9.22
N PRO A 108 9.09 4.31 -10.15
CA PRO A 108 8.14 4.89 -11.07
C PRO A 108 6.92 5.47 -10.33
N VAL A 109 6.38 6.53 -10.89
CA VAL A 109 5.14 7.17 -10.43
C VAL A 109 4.05 6.88 -11.45
N TYR A 110 2.91 6.40 -10.98
CA TYR A 110 1.79 6.05 -11.84
C TYR A 110 0.46 6.51 -11.24
N SER A 111 -0.47 6.92 -12.09
CA SER A 111 -1.82 7.29 -11.64
C SER A 111 -2.57 6.03 -11.22
N THR A 112 -3.00 5.99 -9.97
CA THR A 112 -3.81 4.89 -9.42
C THR A 112 -5.28 5.24 -9.40
N PRO A 113 -6.19 4.24 -9.45
CA PRO A 113 -7.59 4.43 -9.11
C PRO A 113 -7.78 5.01 -7.69
N PHE A 114 -9.03 5.18 -7.29
CA PHE A 114 -9.37 5.51 -5.90
C PHE A 114 -8.78 4.46 -4.94
N ASN A 115 -8.27 4.91 -3.81
CA ASN A 115 -7.77 4.10 -2.71
C ASN A 115 -7.74 4.94 -1.42
N ASP A 116 -7.48 4.31 -0.28
CA ASP A 116 -7.50 4.95 1.04
C ASP A 116 -6.58 6.17 1.16
N SER A 117 -5.43 6.20 0.44
CA SER A 117 -4.53 7.35 0.47
C SER A 117 -5.18 8.64 -0.02
N VAL A 118 -6.18 8.54 -0.91
CA VAL A 118 -6.97 9.69 -1.38
C VAL A 118 -7.77 10.30 -0.23
N ILE A 119 -8.35 9.46 0.63
CA ILE A 119 -9.14 9.90 1.78
C ILE A 119 -8.25 10.59 2.82
N PHE A 120 -7.09 10.00 3.17
CA PHE A 120 -6.15 10.63 4.09
C PHE A 120 -5.75 12.03 3.63
N ARG A 121 -5.39 12.20 2.35
CA ARG A 121 -5.02 13.51 1.80
C ARG A 121 -6.18 14.51 1.79
N LYS A 122 -7.41 14.09 1.49
CA LYS A 122 -8.59 14.97 1.60
C LYS A 122 -8.80 15.49 3.01
N ASN A 123 -8.30 14.76 4.01
CA ASN A 123 -8.33 15.14 5.42
C ASN A 123 -7.01 15.79 5.90
N ASN A 124 -6.16 16.27 4.98
CA ASN A 124 -4.88 16.94 5.24
C ASN A 124 -3.84 16.06 5.94
N ILE A 125 -3.90 14.75 5.78
CA ILE A 125 -2.90 13.81 6.26
C ILE A 125 -2.05 13.42 5.04
N ASP A 126 -0.73 13.59 5.12
CA ASP A 126 0.17 13.24 4.02
C ASP A 126 0.18 11.71 3.82
N SER A 127 -0.11 11.27 2.59
CA SER A 127 -0.28 9.86 2.29
C SER A 127 0.06 9.54 0.84
N CYS A 128 0.68 8.38 0.64
CA CYS A 128 0.92 7.77 -0.67
C CYS A 128 0.42 6.35 -0.69
N VAL A 129 0.03 5.87 -1.86
CA VAL A 129 -0.18 4.44 -2.09
C VAL A 129 1.08 3.82 -2.68
N ILE A 130 1.38 2.60 -2.26
CA ILE A 130 2.50 1.80 -2.77
C ILE A 130 1.98 0.45 -3.27
N ASN A 131 2.37 0.10 -4.51
CA ASN A 131 1.98 -1.14 -5.17
C ASN A 131 3.22 -1.87 -5.68
N PRO A 132 3.66 -2.96 -5.08
CA PRO A 132 4.67 -3.83 -5.64
C PRO A 132 4.13 -4.60 -6.86
N LEU A 133 4.94 -4.70 -7.90
CA LEU A 133 4.61 -5.46 -9.12
C LEU A 133 5.81 -6.28 -9.57
N PRO A 134 5.62 -7.54 -10.01
CA PRO A 134 6.71 -8.36 -10.53
C PRO A 134 7.30 -7.79 -11.84
N ILE A 135 8.56 -8.12 -12.10
CA ILE A 135 9.18 -7.83 -13.38
C ILE A 135 8.68 -8.86 -14.39
N ILE A 136 8.37 -8.39 -15.60
CA ILE A 136 7.89 -9.22 -16.71
C ILE A 136 8.70 -8.95 -18.00
N ASN A 137 8.89 -9.99 -18.82
CA ASN A 137 9.57 -9.90 -20.12
C ASN A 137 8.61 -9.54 -21.28
N LYS A 138 7.64 -8.69 -21.00
CA LYS A 138 6.65 -8.21 -21.96
C LYS A 138 6.47 -6.72 -21.76
N GLU A 139 6.35 -5.97 -22.85
CA GLU A 139 6.12 -4.54 -22.79
C GLU A 139 4.80 -4.20 -22.11
N THR A 140 4.87 -3.30 -21.13
CA THR A 140 3.72 -2.83 -20.34
C THR A 140 3.81 -1.32 -20.13
N SER A 141 2.76 -0.75 -19.55
CA SER A 141 2.67 0.70 -19.32
C SER A 141 3.55 1.22 -18.18
N ILE A 142 4.04 0.34 -17.30
CA ILE A 142 4.87 0.73 -16.15
C ILE A 142 6.27 0.16 -16.32
N VAL A 143 7.26 1.04 -16.30
CA VAL A 143 8.67 0.72 -16.46
C VAL A 143 9.43 1.23 -15.23
N ASN A 144 10.25 0.37 -14.61
CA ASN A 144 11.13 0.82 -13.54
C ASN A 144 12.36 1.59 -14.08
N LYS A 145 13.14 2.18 -13.20
CA LYS A 145 14.33 2.98 -13.56
C LYS A 145 15.41 2.20 -14.35
N ASN A 146 15.42 0.88 -14.25
CA ASN A 146 16.36 0.02 -14.97
C ASN A 146 15.84 -0.36 -16.37
N GLY A 147 14.73 0.22 -16.82
CA GLY A 147 14.09 -0.09 -18.09
C GLY A 147 13.37 -1.44 -18.13
N GLN A 148 13.09 -2.03 -16.96
CA GLN A 148 12.37 -3.30 -16.86
C GLN A 148 10.87 -3.03 -16.74
N TYR A 149 10.08 -3.81 -17.45
CA TYR A 149 8.62 -3.74 -17.42
C TYR A 149 8.05 -4.39 -16.18
N LEU A 150 7.09 -3.74 -15.53
CA LEU A 150 6.36 -4.29 -14.40
C LEU A 150 5.04 -4.93 -14.85
N ASP A 151 4.67 -6.04 -14.22
CA ASP A 151 3.45 -6.77 -14.56
C ASP A 151 2.21 -6.06 -14.05
N VAL A 152 1.58 -5.30 -14.94
CA VAL A 152 0.34 -4.57 -14.64
C VAL A 152 -0.92 -5.44 -14.62
N SER A 153 -0.82 -6.72 -14.99
CA SER A 153 -1.99 -7.63 -14.99
C SER A 153 -2.62 -7.75 -13.61
N MET A 154 -1.80 -7.69 -12.57
CA MET A 154 -2.27 -7.75 -11.18
C MET A 154 -3.22 -6.60 -10.81
N LEU A 155 -3.10 -5.44 -11.48
CA LEU A 155 -4.01 -4.30 -11.29
C LEU A 155 -5.40 -4.54 -11.90
N TYR A 156 -5.49 -5.47 -12.86
CA TYR A 156 -6.73 -5.82 -13.55
C TYR A 156 -7.40 -7.08 -13.00
N ASN A 157 -6.66 -7.86 -12.19
CA ASN A 157 -7.18 -9.08 -11.58
C ASN A 157 -7.95 -8.82 -10.29
N CYS A 158 -7.87 -7.60 -9.74
CA CYS A 158 -8.66 -7.18 -8.59
C CYS A 158 -10.15 -7.47 -8.82
N HIS A 159 -10.86 -7.87 -7.78
CA HIS A 159 -12.29 -8.19 -7.80
C HIS A 159 -12.68 -9.38 -8.70
N SER A 160 -11.70 -10.14 -9.20
CA SER A 160 -11.93 -11.31 -10.05
C SER A 160 -11.55 -12.62 -9.35
N MET A 161 -11.98 -13.75 -9.91
CA MET A 161 -11.57 -15.08 -9.45
C MET A 161 -10.08 -15.38 -9.64
N GLU A 162 -9.38 -14.53 -10.40
CA GLU A 162 -7.93 -14.65 -10.63
C GLU A 162 -7.11 -14.06 -9.47
N ASP A 163 -7.75 -13.29 -8.57
CA ASP A 163 -7.12 -12.86 -7.32
C ASP A 163 -7.21 -13.97 -6.27
N SER A 164 -6.32 -14.93 -6.38
CA SER A 164 -6.28 -16.13 -5.56
C SER A 164 -4.96 -16.29 -4.80
N VAL A 165 -4.94 -17.17 -3.79
CA VAL A 165 -3.74 -17.43 -2.97
C VAL A 165 -2.56 -17.98 -3.78
N GLU A 166 -2.79 -18.60 -4.93
CA GLU A 166 -1.75 -19.09 -5.83
C GLU A 166 -1.03 -17.95 -6.56
N THR A 167 -1.63 -16.76 -6.61
CA THR A 167 -1.05 -15.60 -7.31
C THR A 167 -0.14 -14.77 -6.43
N ILE A 168 -0.14 -14.96 -5.11
CA ILE A 168 0.71 -14.23 -4.18
C ILE A 168 1.99 -14.99 -3.84
N SER A 169 3.00 -14.30 -3.31
CA SER A 169 4.31 -14.84 -2.96
C SER A 169 4.73 -14.37 -1.58
N THR A 170 4.82 -15.29 -0.62
CA THR A 170 5.28 -14.97 0.74
C THR A 170 6.71 -14.45 0.78
N ILE A 171 7.56 -14.84 -0.19
CA ILE A 171 8.93 -14.34 -0.33
C ILE A 171 8.89 -12.87 -0.74
N ASP A 172 8.06 -12.52 -1.73
CA ASP A 172 7.92 -11.15 -2.20
C ASP A 172 7.30 -10.25 -1.11
N MET A 173 6.30 -10.76 -0.38
CA MET A 173 5.70 -10.04 0.76
C MET A 173 6.75 -9.73 1.83
N LYS A 174 7.58 -10.69 2.19
CA LYS A 174 8.70 -10.49 3.12
C LYS A 174 9.69 -9.45 2.59
N ASP A 175 10.12 -9.58 1.34
CA ASP A 175 11.03 -8.65 0.68
C ASP A 175 10.47 -7.22 0.66
N PHE A 176 9.17 -7.06 0.37
CA PHE A 176 8.49 -5.78 0.42
C PHE A 176 8.59 -5.15 1.82
N VAL A 177 8.23 -5.88 2.86
CA VAL A 177 8.25 -5.34 4.23
C VAL A 177 9.69 -4.98 4.66
N GLU A 178 10.64 -5.90 4.51
CA GLU A 178 12.01 -5.73 5.03
C GLU A 178 12.83 -4.72 4.23
N LYS A 179 12.73 -4.74 2.90
CA LYS A 179 13.58 -3.92 2.03
C LYS A 179 12.96 -2.57 1.66
N ILE A 180 11.63 -2.48 1.64
CA ILE A 180 10.92 -1.28 1.18
C ILE A 180 10.20 -0.60 2.34
N ALA A 181 9.17 -1.21 2.89
CA ALA A 181 8.29 -0.58 3.86
C ALA A 181 9.05 -0.06 5.10
N LEU A 182 9.78 -0.92 5.78
CA LEU A 182 10.57 -0.53 6.95
C LEU A 182 11.66 0.52 6.63
N ASN A 183 12.13 0.58 5.38
CA ASN A 183 13.08 1.60 4.97
C ASN A 183 12.43 2.95 4.67
N ILE A 184 11.22 2.99 4.15
CA ILE A 184 10.44 4.23 3.97
C ILE A 184 10.10 4.83 5.34
N LEU A 185 9.75 3.98 6.30
CA LEU A 185 9.16 4.33 7.59
C LEU A 185 10.22 4.57 8.71
N LYS A 186 11.49 4.51 8.38
CA LYS A 186 12.60 4.95 9.25
C LYS A 186 12.85 6.45 9.11
#